data_8c0aeddc52d7574c2f2dafa4762351fa
#
_entry.id   8c0aeddc52d7574c2f2dafa4762351fa
#
_cell.length_a   1.000
_cell.length_b   1.000
_cell.length_c   1.000
_cell.angle_alpha   90.00
_cell.angle_beta   90.00
_cell.angle_gamma   90.00
#
_symmetry.space_group_name_H-M   'P 1'
#
loop_
_entity.id
_entity.type
_entity.pdbx_description
1 polymer ?
#
loop_
_entity_poly.entity_id
_entity_poly.type
_entity_poly.pdbx_seq_one_letter_code
_entity_poly.pdbx_strand_id
1 'polypeptide(L)'
;MKIKQGVQMVGLQMPMRKALIVADDVWKRYGKELVVTSALDGEHSAQSLHYYGYALDFRSRYFTDDEKKYAAENLRKILGSDYHVIEHSTHIHVEYEKSKIQELKNGRVDIFVTELGSSNLVSN
;
A
#
# COMPACT_ATOMS: atom_id res chain seq x y z
N MET A 1 -7.09 14.50 -0.30
CA MET A 1 -7.07 13.15 -0.90
C MET A 1 -8.37 12.88 -1.60
N LYS A 2 -8.28 12.31 -2.78
CA LYS A 2 -9.44 11.88 -3.57
C LYS A 2 -9.33 10.41 -3.94
N ILE A 3 -10.47 9.77 -4.05
CA ILE A 3 -10.59 8.41 -4.59
C ILE A 3 -11.26 8.54 -5.96
N LYS A 4 -10.57 8.10 -7.01
CA LYS A 4 -11.13 8.12 -8.36
C LYS A 4 -12.41 7.29 -8.41
N GLN A 5 -13.40 7.75 -9.17
CA GLN A 5 -14.65 7.02 -9.35
C GLN A 5 -14.37 5.59 -9.86
N GLY A 6 -15.03 4.61 -9.27
CA GLY A 6 -14.87 3.20 -9.62
C GLY A 6 -13.79 2.46 -8.83
N VAL A 7 -12.99 3.17 -8.03
CA VAL A 7 -11.97 2.54 -7.18
C VAL A 7 -12.65 1.85 -6.00
N GLN A 8 -12.28 0.60 -5.77
CA GLN A 8 -12.79 -0.19 -4.65
C GLN A 8 -11.77 -0.21 -3.52
N MET A 9 -12.11 0.46 -2.41
CA MET A 9 -11.25 0.56 -1.22
C MET A 9 -11.57 -0.49 -0.17
N VAL A 10 -12.75 -1.10 -0.23
CA VAL A 10 -13.17 -2.12 0.72
C VAL A 10 -12.25 -3.33 0.61
N GLY A 11 -11.70 -3.76 1.74
CA GLY A 11 -10.71 -4.84 1.77
C GLY A 11 -9.26 -4.38 1.80
N LEU A 12 -9.02 -3.07 1.80
CA LEU A 12 -7.66 -2.54 1.93
C LEU A 12 -7.06 -2.94 3.27
N GLN A 13 -5.90 -3.56 3.23
CA GLN A 13 -5.22 -4.11 4.41
C GLN A 13 -4.46 -3.03 5.19
N MET A 14 -4.23 -3.27 6.47
CA MET A 14 -3.62 -2.29 7.38
C MET A 14 -2.28 -1.70 6.89
N PRO A 15 -1.33 -2.49 6.37
CA PRO A 15 -0.09 -1.89 5.87
C PRO A 15 -0.31 -0.87 4.76
N MET A 16 -1.36 -1.05 3.95
CA MET A 16 -1.68 -0.14 2.87
C MET A 16 -2.42 1.10 3.34
N ARG A 17 -3.08 1.05 4.49
CA ARG A 17 -3.63 2.25 5.13
C ARG A 17 -2.51 3.20 5.56
N LYS A 18 -1.43 2.65 6.09
CA LYS A 18 -0.22 3.43 6.39
C LYS A 18 0.36 4.05 5.12
N ALA A 19 0.47 3.27 4.04
CA ALA A 19 0.98 3.78 2.77
C ALA A 19 0.12 4.92 2.24
N LEU A 20 -1.19 4.82 2.38
CA LEU A 20 -2.14 5.86 1.97
C LEU A 20 -1.89 7.18 2.72
N ILE A 21 -1.73 7.11 4.03
CA ILE A 21 -1.50 8.29 4.87
C ILE A 21 -0.15 8.94 4.54
N VAL A 22 0.89 8.14 4.37
CA VAL A 22 2.22 8.62 4.01
C VAL A 22 2.21 9.26 2.63
N ALA A 23 1.55 8.65 1.66
CA ALA A 23 1.44 9.20 0.30
C ALA A 23 0.69 10.53 0.31
N ASP A 24 -0.39 10.65 1.07
CA ASP A 24 -1.12 11.91 1.19
C ASP A 24 -0.21 13.05 1.67
N ASP A 25 0.61 12.78 2.68
CA ASP A 25 1.57 13.75 3.20
C ASP A 25 2.64 14.10 2.17
N VAL A 26 3.21 13.09 1.49
CA VAL A 26 4.24 13.31 0.47
C VAL A 26 3.71 14.16 -0.68
N TRP A 27 2.52 13.85 -1.22
CA TRP A 27 1.92 14.62 -2.32
C TRP A 27 1.69 16.07 -1.93
N LYS A 28 1.23 16.33 -0.70
CA LYS A 28 1.03 17.68 -0.19
C LYS A 28 2.30 18.51 -0.20
N ARG A 29 3.45 17.91 0.05
CA ARG A 29 4.75 18.61 0.02
C ARG A 29 5.06 19.18 -1.37
N TYR A 30 4.51 18.58 -2.41
CA TYR A 30 4.67 19.05 -3.80
C TYR A 30 3.47 19.85 -4.27
N GLY A 31 2.57 20.24 -3.38
CA GLY A 31 1.37 21.01 -3.73
C GLY A 31 0.36 20.23 -4.57
N LYS A 32 0.37 18.91 -4.49
CA LYS A 32 -0.53 18.04 -5.25
C LYS A 32 -1.52 17.36 -4.34
N GLU A 33 -2.77 17.26 -4.80
CA GLU A 33 -3.76 16.44 -4.12
C GLU A 33 -3.56 14.96 -4.49
N LEU A 34 -3.45 14.11 -3.48
CA LEU A 34 -3.35 12.67 -3.72
C LEU A 34 -4.65 12.16 -4.33
N VAL A 35 -4.53 11.40 -5.41
CA VAL A 35 -5.66 10.71 -6.04
C VAL A 35 -5.34 9.23 -6.12
N VAL A 36 -6.12 8.40 -5.43
CA VAL A 36 -6.03 6.95 -5.55
C VAL A 36 -6.72 6.55 -6.85
N THR A 37 -5.98 5.96 -7.76
CA THR A 37 -6.49 5.58 -9.08
C THR A 37 -6.81 4.09 -9.18
N SER A 38 -6.27 3.26 -8.30
CA SER A 38 -6.61 1.84 -8.21
C SER A 38 -6.31 1.31 -6.81
N ALA A 39 -7.15 0.41 -6.33
CA ALA A 39 -6.97 -0.35 -5.10
C ALA A 39 -7.31 -1.83 -5.38
N LEU A 40 -8.48 -2.33 -4.96
CA LEU A 40 -8.89 -3.70 -5.23
C LEU A 40 -9.66 -3.87 -6.55
N ASP A 41 -9.95 -2.76 -7.21
CA ASP A 41 -10.69 -2.71 -8.48
C ASP A 41 -9.79 -2.97 -9.69
N GLY A 42 -10.42 -3.05 -10.83
CA GLY A 42 -9.75 -3.10 -12.13
C GLY A 42 -9.30 -4.50 -12.53
N GLU A 43 -8.72 -4.56 -13.72
CA GLU A 43 -8.15 -5.79 -14.25
C GLU A 43 -6.63 -5.77 -14.04
N HIS A 44 -6.17 -6.72 -13.24
CA HIS A 44 -4.75 -6.94 -12.97
C HIS A 44 -4.42 -8.40 -13.24
N SER A 45 -3.15 -8.76 -13.22
CA SER A 45 -2.78 -10.17 -13.33
C SER A 45 -3.40 -10.97 -12.18
N ALA A 46 -3.66 -12.26 -12.40
CA ALA A 46 -4.37 -13.11 -11.44
C ALA A 46 -3.73 -13.17 -10.05
N GLN A 47 -2.42 -12.93 -9.95
CA GLN A 47 -1.68 -12.94 -8.69
C GLN A 47 -1.33 -11.54 -8.20
N SER A 48 -1.96 -10.51 -8.75
CA SER A 48 -1.71 -9.13 -8.35
C SER A 48 -2.09 -8.91 -6.88
N LEU A 49 -1.24 -8.19 -6.15
CA LEU A 49 -1.51 -7.81 -4.77
C LEU A 49 -2.67 -6.80 -4.64
N HIS A 50 -3.07 -6.14 -5.73
CA HIS A 50 -4.29 -5.31 -5.75
C HIS A 50 -5.53 -6.10 -5.31
N TYR A 51 -5.71 -7.31 -5.82
CA TYR A 51 -6.87 -8.14 -5.50
C TYR A 51 -6.95 -8.55 -4.03
N TYR A 52 -5.82 -8.56 -3.35
CA TYR A 52 -5.75 -8.95 -1.94
C TYR A 52 -5.71 -7.75 -0.99
N GLY A 53 -5.80 -6.53 -1.51
CA GLY A 53 -5.77 -5.32 -0.70
C GLY A 53 -4.38 -4.91 -0.21
N TYR A 54 -3.32 -5.37 -0.87
CA TYR A 54 -1.93 -5.06 -0.52
C TYR A 54 -1.21 -4.22 -1.57
N ALA A 55 -1.95 -3.54 -2.43
CA ALA A 55 -1.38 -2.60 -3.38
C ALA A 55 -2.32 -1.42 -3.61
N LEU A 56 -1.72 -0.28 -3.93
CA LEU A 56 -2.40 0.96 -4.28
C LEU A 56 -1.68 1.63 -5.44
N ASP A 57 -2.44 2.26 -6.32
CA ASP A 57 -1.90 3.14 -7.35
C ASP A 57 -2.30 4.59 -7.06
N PHE A 58 -1.34 5.48 -7.15
CA PHE A 58 -1.52 6.92 -6.93
C PHE A 58 -1.21 7.68 -8.20
N ARG A 59 -2.06 8.64 -8.55
CA ARG A 59 -1.85 9.49 -9.74
C ARG A 59 -0.53 10.24 -9.62
N SER A 60 0.26 10.23 -10.70
CA SER A 60 1.52 10.97 -10.77
C SER A 60 1.67 11.81 -12.03
N ARG A 61 0.70 11.76 -12.94
CA ARG A 61 0.80 12.43 -14.25
C ARG A 61 0.91 13.95 -14.17
N TYR A 62 0.51 14.56 -13.05
CA TYR A 62 0.61 16.00 -12.82
C TYR A 62 1.95 16.43 -12.21
N PHE A 63 2.82 15.47 -11.88
CA PHE A 63 4.19 15.76 -11.45
C PHE A 63 5.07 16.02 -12.67
N THR A 64 6.09 16.88 -12.51
CA THR A 64 7.24 16.87 -13.41
C THR A 64 8.01 15.55 -13.21
N ASP A 65 8.91 15.21 -14.13
CA ASP A 65 9.72 13.99 -14.01
C ASP A 65 10.54 13.99 -12.72
N ASP A 66 11.13 15.14 -12.36
CA ASP A 66 11.90 15.27 -11.13
C ASP A 66 11.03 15.14 -9.89
N GLU A 67 9.87 15.80 -9.88
CA GLU A 67 8.92 15.70 -8.77
C GLU A 67 8.48 14.26 -8.55
N LYS A 68 8.15 13.55 -9.62
CA LYS A 68 7.74 12.14 -9.53
C LYS A 68 8.84 11.28 -8.93
N LYS A 69 10.08 11.46 -9.38
CA LYS A 69 11.23 10.75 -8.86
C LYS A 69 11.42 11.01 -7.36
N TYR A 70 11.38 12.26 -6.96
CA TYR A 70 11.57 12.63 -5.55
C TYR A 70 10.39 12.16 -4.67
N ALA A 71 9.16 12.22 -5.18
CA ALA A 71 8.01 11.69 -4.46
C ALA A 71 8.17 10.18 -4.22
N ALA A 72 8.56 9.43 -5.23
CA ALA A 72 8.81 8.00 -5.11
C ALA A 72 9.95 7.70 -4.12
N GLU A 73 11.05 8.46 -4.18
CA GLU A 73 12.16 8.31 -3.24
C GLU A 73 11.74 8.61 -1.80
N ASN A 74 10.93 9.63 -1.58
CA ASN A 74 10.38 9.95 -0.27
C ASN A 74 9.47 8.84 0.25
N LEU A 75 8.63 8.27 -0.60
CA LEU A 75 7.82 7.12 -0.21
C LEU A 75 8.69 5.95 0.24
N ARG A 76 9.70 5.61 -0.54
CA ARG A 76 10.63 4.51 -0.20
C ARG A 76 11.30 4.74 1.13
N LYS A 77 11.78 5.96 1.35
CA LYS A 77 12.49 6.33 2.58
C LYS A 77 11.60 6.23 3.81
N ILE A 78 10.38 6.75 3.73
CA ILE A 78 9.45 6.80 4.87
C ILE A 78 8.84 5.43 5.14
N LEU A 79 8.43 4.71 4.10
CA LEU A 79 7.78 3.41 4.24
C LEU A 79 8.75 2.29 4.59
N GLY A 80 9.98 2.36 4.09
CA GLY A 80 11.01 1.36 4.38
C GLY A 80 10.95 0.14 3.48
N SER A 81 11.76 -0.86 3.81
CA SER A 81 12.01 -2.03 2.97
C SER A 81 10.85 -3.02 2.85
N ASP A 82 9.83 -2.90 3.70
CA ASP A 82 8.66 -3.76 3.61
C ASP A 82 7.70 -3.38 2.47
N TYR A 83 7.96 -2.26 1.81
CA TYR A 83 7.15 -1.74 0.72
C TYR A 83 7.96 -1.63 -0.57
N HIS A 84 7.30 -1.89 -1.68
CA HIS A 84 7.85 -1.70 -3.02
C HIS A 84 7.14 -0.53 -3.68
N VAL A 85 7.91 0.43 -4.16
CA VAL A 85 7.41 1.64 -4.83
C VAL A 85 7.91 1.61 -6.26
N ILE A 86 6.98 1.54 -7.21
CA ILE A 86 7.29 1.38 -8.64
C ILE A 86 6.70 2.56 -9.40
N GLU A 87 7.56 3.27 -10.14
CA GLU A 87 7.16 4.40 -10.96
C GLU A 87 6.66 3.90 -12.32
N HIS A 88 5.44 4.27 -12.67
CA HIS A 88 4.87 4.09 -14.00
C HIS A 88 4.64 5.45 -14.66
N SER A 89 4.27 5.47 -15.94
CA SER A 89 4.11 6.72 -16.69
C SER A 89 3.06 7.65 -16.12
N THR A 90 1.95 7.12 -15.60
CA THR A 90 0.82 7.91 -15.13
C THR A 90 0.54 7.81 -13.64
N HIS A 91 1.18 6.85 -12.98
CA HIS A 91 0.93 6.57 -11.56
C HIS A 91 2.17 5.99 -10.88
N ILE A 92 2.16 6.05 -9.56
CA ILE A 92 3.13 5.35 -8.72
C ILE A 92 2.38 4.21 -8.03
N HIS A 93 2.90 2.99 -8.20
CA HIS A 93 2.37 1.77 -7.59
C HIS A 93 3.11 1.52 -6.28
N VAL A 94 2.37 1.25 -5.22
CA VAL A 94 2.93 0.89 -3.91
C VAL A 94 2.32 -0.43 -3.48
N GLU A 95 3.16 -1.38 -3.13
CA GLU A 95 2.70 -2.67 -2.61
C GLU A 95 3.50 -3.09 -1.38
N TYR A 96 2.90 -3.97 -0.59
CA TYR A 96 3.54 -4.54 0.59
C TYR A 96 4.33 -5.79 0.21
N GLU A 97 5.44 -6.06 0.91
CA GLU A 97 6.32 -7.21 0.66
C GLU A 97 5.59 -8.53 0.91
N LYS A 98 5.58 -9.44 -0.08
CA LYS A 98 4.86 -10.72 -0.01
C LYS A 98 5.29 -11.59 1.18
N SER A 99 6.58 -11.63 1.49
CA SER A 99 7.10 -12.41 2.61
C SER A 99 6.53 -11.89 3.94
N LYS A 100 6.35 -10.57 4.06
CA LYS A 100 5.75 -9.96 5.24
C LYS A 100 4.25 -10.25 5.36
N ILE A 101 3.55 -10.34 4.24
CA ILE A 101 2.15 -10.76 4.21
C ILE A 101 2.01 -12.16 4.81
N GLN A 102 2.87 -13.07 4.42
CA GLN A 102 2.87 -14.43 4.94
C GLN A 102 3.16 -14.47 6.45
N GLU A 103 4.11 -13.66 6.92
CA GLU A 103 4.39 -13.51 8.34
C GLU A 103 3.18 -13.03 9.13
N LEU A 104 2.47 -12.01 8.62
CA LEU A 104 1.25 -11.50 9.24
C LEU A 104 0.17 -12.57 9.36
N LYS A 105 -0.03 -13.35 8.31
CA LYS A 105 -1.01 -14.45 8.30
C LYS A 105 -0.63 -15.54 9.30
N ASN A 106 0.63 -15.93 9.31
CA ASN A 106 1.14 -16.94 10.24
C ASN A 106 1.01 -16.46 11.69
N GLY A 107 1.37 -15.20 11.94
CA GLY A 107 1.25 -14.61 13.26
C GLY A 107 -0.18 -14.55 13.76
N ARG A 108 -1.14 -14.21 12.91
CA ARG A 108 -2.56 -14.22 13.27
C ARG A 108 -3.05 -15.61 13.62
N VAL A 109 -2.61 -16.60 12.86
CA VAL A 109 -2.94 -18.01 13.16
C VAL A 109 -2.35 -18.42 14.49
N ASP A 110 -1.11 -18.07 14.76
CA ASP A 110 -0.42 -18.40 16.01
C ASP A 110 -1.10 -17.74 17.20
N ILE A 111 -1.47 -16.48 17.11
CA ILE A 111 -2.21 -15.77 18.16
C ILE A 111 -3.54 -16.49 18.43
N PHE A 112 -4.27 -16.81 17.39
CA PHE A 112 -5.57 -17.47 17.50
C PHE A 112 -5.45 -18.84 18.18
N VAL A 113 -4.48 -19.64 17.78
CA VAL A 113 -4.23 -20.95 18.40
C VAL A 113 -3.85 -20.80 19.86
N THR A 114 -3.04 -19.81 20.20
CA THR A 114 -2.62 -19.54 21.56
C THR A 114 -3.82 -19.18 22.46
N GLU A 115 -4.71 -18.31 21.97
CA GLU A 115 -5.92 -17.92 22.69
C GLU A 115 -6.84 -19.12 22.96
N LEU A 116 -6.91 -20.05 22.02
CA LEU A 116 -7.77 -21.25 22.16
C LEU A 116 -7.12 -22.36 22.97
N GLY A 117 -5.80 -22.54 22.85
CA GLY A 117 -5.11 -23.66 23.42
C GLY A 117 -4.17 -23.37 24.56
N SER A 118 -3.95 -22.11 24.89
CA SER A 118 -2.97 -21.71 25.90
C SER A 118 -3.34 -20.37 26.51
N SER A 119 -2.84 -20.10 27.68
CA SER A 119 -2.96 -18.80 28.33
C SER A 119 -1.91 -17.79 27.85
N ASN A 120 -0.96 -18.22 27.03
CA ASN A 120 0.12 -17.37 26.56
C ASN A 120 -0.23 -16.79 25.18
N LEU A 121 -0.06 -15.49 25.03
CA LEU A 121 -0.19 -14.83 23.73
C LEU A 121 1.12 -14.82 23.00
N VAL A 122 1.07 -15.08 21.70
CA VAL A 122 2.24 -15.00 20.84
C VAL A 122 2.34 -13.58 20.29
N SER A 123 3.53 -13.00 20.43
CA SER A 123 3.83 -11.70 19.88
C SER A 123 4.22 -11.81 18.41
N ASN A 124 3.73 -10.91 17.58
CA ASN A 124 4.02 -10.91 16.14
C ASN A 124 4.73 -9.68 15.68
#